data_8c8a3d4c94b26be8369cfbe510e23570
#
_entry.id   8c8a3d4c94b26be8369cfbe510e23570
#
_cell.length_a   1.000
_cell.length_b   1.000
_cell.length_c   1.000
_cell.angle_alpha   90.00
_cell.angle_beta   90.00
_cell.angle_gamma   90.00
#
_symmetry.space_group_name_H-M   'P 1'
#
loop_
_entity.id
_entity.type
_entity.pdbx_description
1 polymer ?
#
loop_
_entity_poly.entity_id
_entity_poly.type
_entity_poly.pdbx_seq_one_letter_code
_entity_poly.pdbx_strand_id
1 'polypeptide(L)'
;GSPLGMRDMALLILMRHGQSMWNAANLFTGWVDVPLTNKGIEEAISGGKEISSLPIDEVHVSTLIRAQMTAMLALAQHDSGKTPIFQYSESGDSMSENESRMVEWAQSNDSGENTLPVHVSWQLNERMYGDLQGLDKQETRDKYGDEQVHIWRRSFDVPPPNGESLELTAARTIPYLEESIIPSLETGRNVFVAAHGNSLRSIVMKIEGLSKEDVLKLEIPTGQPIIYEWSESGWQRR
;
A
#
# COMPACT_ATOMS: atom_id res chain seq x y z
N GLY A 1 32.98 -4.15 18.06
CA GLY A 1 31.82 -4.77 17.45
C GLY A 1 30.85 -3.73 16.92
N SER A 2 30.21 -3.98 15.78
CA SER A 2 29.17 -3.08 15.33
C SER A 2 28.11 -2.97 16.42
N PRO A 3 27.62 -1.77 16.69
CA PRO A 3 26.55 -1.60 17.65
C PRO A 3 25.40 -2.52 17.27
N LEU A 4 24.95 -3.37 18.17
CA LEU A 4 23.78 -4.23 17.96
C LEU A 4 22.59 -3.44 17.42
N GLY A 5 22.43 -2.17 17.85
CA GLY A 5 21.36 -1.30 17.40
C GLY A 5 21.37 -0.94 15.92
N MET A 6 22.52 -1.01 15.21
CA MET A 6 22.57 -0.76 13.77
C MET A 6 22.15 -1.98 12.93
N ARG A 7 22.29 -3.20 13.50
CA ARG A 7 21.86 -4.43 12.83
C ARG A 7 20.36 -4.66 12.96
N ASP A 8 19.76 -4.09 14.02
CA ASP A 8 18.35 -4.27 14.34
C ASP A 8 17.47 -3.19 13.74
N MET A 9 18.08 -2.17 13.11
CA MET A 9 17.35 -1.11 12.44
C MET A 9 16.96 -1.56 11.02
N ALA A 10 15.70 -1.36 10.67
CA ALA A 10 15.18 -1.63 9.34
C ALA A 10 14.35 -0.45 8.85
N LEU A 11 14.25 -0.31 7.53
CA LEU A 11 13.44 0.74 6.91
C LEU A 11 12.07 0.19 6.51
N LEU A 12 11.04 0.99 6.77
CA LEU A 12 9.73 0.83 6.17
C LEU A 12 9.47 2.04 5.27
N ILE A 13 9.32 1.77 3.98
CA ILE A 13 9.05 2.80 2.98
C ILE A 13 7.60 2.64 2.53
N LEU A 14 6.79 3.67 2.72
CA LEU A 14 5.40 3.69 2.29
C LEU A 14 5.26 4.65 1.10
N MET A 15 4.53 4.24 0.07
CA MET A 15 4.27 5.09 -1.09
C MET A 15 2.84 4.91 -1.57
N ARG A 16 2.09 6.02 -1.62
CA ARG A 16 0.78 6.01 -2.26
C ARG A 16 0.96 5.92 -3.77
N HIS A 17 0.12 5.09 -4.42
CA HIS A 17 0.13 4.99 -5.88
C HIS A 17 0.01 6.37 -6.54
N GLY A 18 0.49 6.49 -7.78
CA GLY A 18 0.34 7.69 -8.59
C GLY A 18 -1.12 7.96 -8.95
N GLN A 19 -1.38 9.10 -9.56
CA GLN A 19 -2.73 9.47 -10.00
C GLN A 19 -3.35 8.35 -10.84
N SER A 20 -4.55 7.90 -10.48
CA SER A 20 -5.32 6.95 -11.27
C SER A 20 -6.23 7.65 -12.26
N MET A 21 -6.72 6.92 -13.26
CA MET A 21 -7.67 7.45 -14.24
C MET A 21 -8.94 8.00 -13.58
N TRP A 22 -9.42 7.35 -12.50
CA TRP A 22 -10.61 7.82 -11.81
C TRP A 22 -10.32 8.93 -10.79
N ASN A 23 -9.11 9.04 -10.26
CA ASN A 23 -8.71 10.26 -9.53
C ASN A 23 -8.82 11.48 -10.47
N ALA A 24 -8.28 11.36 -11.69
CA ALA A 24 -8.34 12.44 -12.68
C ALA A 24 -9.77 12.77 -13.10
N ALA A 25 -10.65 11.77 -13.18
CA ALA A 25 -12.05 11.94 -13.56
C ALA A 25 -12.96 12.36 -12.38
N ASN A 26 -12.42 12.50 -11.17
CA ASN A 26 -13.16 12.83 -9.95
C ASN A 26 -14.28 11.82 -9.61
N LEU A 27 -14.01 10.53 -9.81
CA LEU A 27 -14.92 9.44 -9.47
C LEU A 27 -14.49 8.75 -8.18
N PHE A 28 -15.46 8.23 -7.43
CA PHE A 28 -15.19 7.33 -6.31
C PHE A 28 -14.62 6.03 -6.84
N THR A 29 -13.42 5.67 -6.42
CA THR A 29 -12.70 4.50 -6.94
C THR A 29 -12.82 3.27 -6.04
N GLY A 30 -12.35 3.36 -4.82
CA GLY A 30 -12.36 2.22 -3.88
C GLY A 30 -11.65 1.01 -4.45
N TRP A 31 -12.37 -0.09 -4.60
CA TRP A 31 -11.82 -1.35 -5.09
C TRP A 31 -11.97 -1.57 -6.60
N VAL A 32 -12.47 -0.59 -7.33
CA VAL A 32 -12.49 -0.70 -8.79
C VAL A 32 -11.05 -0.65 -9.30
N ASP A 33 -10.70 -1.60 -10.16
CA ASP A 33 -9.31 -1.87 -10.55
C ASP A 33 -8.92 -1.02 -11.76
N VAL A 34 -8.73 0.28 -11.53
CA VAL A 34 -8.35 1.23 -12.58
C VAL A 34 -6.86 1.52 -12.56
N PRO A 35 -6.24 1.69 -13.75
CA PRO A 35 -4.80 1.94 -13.86
C PRO A 35 -4.43 3.40 -13.60
N LEU A 36 -3.13 3.68 -13.64
CA LEU A 36 -2.57 5.02 -13.55
C LEU A 36 -2.78 5.81 -14.85
N THR A 37 -2.84 7.13 -14.71
CA THR A 37 -2.68 8.06 -15.84
C THR A 37 -1.19 8.22 -16.17
N ASN A 38 -0.88 8.91 -17.28
CA ASN A 38 0.50 9.27 -17.59
C ASN A 38 1.15 10.09 -16.48
N LYS A 39 0.40 10.99 -15.86
CA LYS A 39 0.86 11.75 -14.69
C LYS A 39 1.18 10.82 -13.53
N GLY A 40 0.32 9.84 -13.26
CA GLY A 40 0.54 8.84 -12.21
C GLY A 40 1.78 8.00 -12.45
N ILE A 41 2.05 7.65 -13.71
CA ILE A 41 3.28 6.93 -14.09
C ILE A 41 4.51 7.80 -13.79
N GLU A 42 4.49 9.07 -14.16
CA GLU A 42 5.58 10.00 -13.86
C GLU A 42 5.79 10.18 -12.34
N GLU A 43 4.71 10.25 -11.58
CA GLU A 43 4.79 10.32 -10.12
C GLU A 43 5.43 9.08 -9.51
N ALA A 44 5.08 7.89 -10.01
CA ALA A 44 5.66 6.64 -9.56
C ALA A 44 7.16 6.55 -9.87
N ILE A 45 7.56 6.97 -11.06
CA ILE A 45 8.97 7.02 -11.47
C ILE A 45 9.74 8.01 -10.59
N SER A 46 9.18 9.19 -10.36
CA SER A 46 9.80 10.20 -9.50
C SER A 46 9.99 9.70 -8.07
N GLY A 47 8.96 9.07 -7.50
CA GLY A 47 9.06 8.45 -6.17
C GLY A 47 10.11 7.34 -6.13
N GLY A 48 10.19 6.55 -7.18
CA GLY A 48 11.21 5.51 -7.32
C GLY A 48 12.63 6.06 -7.33
N LYS A 49 12.84 7.19 -7.98
CA LYS A 49 14.14 7.87 -7.97
C LYS A 49 14.55 8.34 -6.57
N GLU A 50 13.57 8.82 -5.79
CA GLU A 50 13.84 9.27 -4.42
C GLU A 50 14.29 8.13 -3.50
N ILE A 51 13.81 6.92 -3.73
CA ILE A 51 14.16 5.75 -2.90
C ILE A 51 15.18 4.83 -3.56
N SER A 52 15.75 5.21 -4.69
CA SER A 52 16.60 4.35 -5.52
C SER A 52 17.84 3.81 -4.80
N SER A 53 18.39 4.55 -3.84
CA SER A 53 19.56 4.15 -3.06
C SER A 53 19.22 3.52 -1.71
N LEU A 54 17.96 3.48 -1.32
CA LEU A 54 17.56 2.90 -0.04
C LEU A 54 17.49 1.37 -0.14
N PRO A 55 17.91 0.64 0.90
CA PRO A 55 17.82 -0.82 0.86
C PRO A 55 16.37 -1.29 0.87
N ILE A 56 16.05 -2.25 0.00
CA ILE A 56 14.72 -2.88 -0.08
C ILE A 56 14.96 -4.39 -0.21
N ASP A 57 14.39 -5.16 0.72
CA ASP A 57 14.52 -6.61 0.76
C ASP A 57 13.23 -7.34 0.39
N GLU A 58 12.09 -6.70 0.55
CA GLU A 58 10.79 -7.21 0.17
C GLU A 58 9.80 -6.07 -0.11
N VAL A 59 8.77 -6.38 -0.88
CA VAL A 59 7.76 -5.42 -1.31
C VAL A 59 6.38 -5.97 -1.03
N HIS A 60 5.47 -5.11 -0.61
CA HIS A 60 4.06 -5.46 -0.40
C HIS A 60 3.19 -4.50 -1.21
N VAL A 61 2.21 -5.05 -1.91
CA VAL A 61 1.26 -4.29 -2.74
C VAL A 61 -0.15 -4.81 -2.53
N SER A 62 -1.14 -3.99 -2.87
CA SER A 62 -2.54 -4.42 -2.88
C SER A 62 -2.85 -5.26 -4.13
N THR A 63 -4.08 -5.76 -4.23
CA THR A 63 -4.55 -6.47 -5.42
C THR A 63 -4.86 -5.52 -6.59
N LEU A 64 -4.84 -4.21 -6.36
CA LEU A 64 -5.27 -3.22 -7.36
C LEU A 64 -4.11 -2.80 -8.26
N ILE A 65 -4.37 -2.76 -9.56
CA ILE A 65 -3.35 -2.54 -10.58
C ILE A 65 -2.59 -1.22 -10.39
N ARG A 66 -3.25 -0.16 -9.94
CA ARG A 66 -2.60 1.15 -9.74
C ARG A 66 -1.48 1.11 -8.71
N ALA A 67 -1.63 0.30 -7.65
CA ALA A 67 -0.58 0.10 -6.66
C ALA A 67 0.54 -0.79 -7.20
N GLN A 68 0.18 -1.84 -7.93
CA GLN A 68 1.15 -2.74 -8.56
C GLN A 68 1.98 -2.02 -9.62
N MET A 69 1.34 -1.20 -10.47
CA MET A 69 2.04 -0.36 -11.45
C MET A 69 3.03 0.58 -10.75
N THR A 70 2.59 1.23 -9.68
CA THR A 70 3.45 2.16 -8.93
C THR A 70 4.68 1.44 -8.39
N ALA A 71 4.50 0.27 -7.79
CA ALA A 71 5.62 -0.51 -7.27
C ALA A 71 6.60 -0.91 -8.38
N MET A 72 6.11 -1.43 -9.50
CA MET A 72 6.97 -1.87 -10.62
C MET A 72 7.73 -0.70 -11.24
N LEU A 73 7.08 0.45 -11.43
CA LEU A 73 7.72 1.64 -11.98
C LEU A 73 8.77 2.21 -11.02
N ALA A 74 8.47 2.24 -9.72
CA ALA A 74 9.42 2.68 -8.71
C ALA A 74 10.63 1.75 -8.65
N LEU A 75 10.41 0.44 -8.64
CA LEU A 75 11.49 -0.56 -8.57
C LEU A 75 12.36 -0.56 -9.82
N ALA A 76 11.83 -0.17 -10.97
CA ALA A 76 12.63 0.01 -12.19
C ALA A 76 13.73 1.06 -12.03
N GLN A 77 13.57 1.99 -11.09
CA GLN A 77 14.56 3.04 -10.78
C GLN A 77 15.55 2.62 -9.68
N HIS A 78 15.41 1.45 -9.10
CA HIS A 78 16.22 1.04 -7.95
C HIS A 78 17.63 0.64 -8.33
N ASP A 79 18.60 1.09 -7.56
CA ASP A 79 20.03 0.88 -7.84
C ASP A 79 20.48 -0.58 -7.71
N SER A 80 19.75 -1.42 -6.97
CA SER A 80 20.11 -2.83 -6.79
C SER A 80 20.05 -3.65 -8.06
N GLY A 81 19.24 -3.23 -9.03
CA GLY A 81 19.03 -3.99 -10.25
C GLY A 81 18.30 -5.32 -10.06
N LYS A 82 17.74 -5.58 -8.87
CA LYS A 82 17.00 -6.82 -8.60
C LYS A 82 15.69 -6.85 -9.36
N THR A 83 15.33 -8.05 -9.80
CA THR A 83 14.07 -8.28 -10.54
C THR A 83 12.93 -8.54 -9.56
N PRO A 84 11.85 -7.76 -9.60
CA PRO A 84 10.66 -8.05 -8.78
C PRO A 84 9.99 -9.34 -9.23
N ILE A 85 9.65 -10.19 -8.27
CA ILE A 85 8.91 -11.43 -8.51
C ILE A 85 7.70 -11.47 -7.61
N PHE A 86 6.51 -11.57 -8.21
CA PHE A 86 5.26 -11.71 -7.47
C PHE A 86 5.19 -13.05 -6.77
N GLN A 87 4.85 -13.01 -5.48
CA GLN A 87 4.62 -14.19 -4.67
C GLN A 87 3.12 -14.47 -4.67
N TYR A 88 2.73 -15.63 -5.18
CA TYR A 88 1.36 -16.12 -5.14
C TYR A 88 1.12 -16.78 -3.79
N SER A 89 0.08 -16.38 -3.09
CA SER A 89 -0.30 -17.05 -1.86
C SER A 89 -0.83 -18.44 -2.21
N GLU A 90 -0.36 -19.47 -1.48
CA GLU A 90 -0.96 -20.77 -1.52
C GLU A 90 -2.36 -20.64 -0.92
N SER A 91 -3.37 -20.53 -1.78
CA SER A 91 -4.75 -20.50 -1.32
C SER A 91 -5.22 -21.95 -1.22
N GLY A 92 -5.14 -22.49 -0.03
CA GLY A 92 -5.85 -23.66 0.47
C GLY A 92 -6.34 -24.74 -0.50
N ASP A 93 -7.25 -25.55 0.00
CA ASP A 93 -7.75 -26.80 -0.60
C ASP A 93 -8.54 -26.67 -1.90
N SER A 94 -8.73 -25.45 -2.44
CA SER A 94 -9.54 -25.21 -3.64
C SER A 94 -8.73 -24.97 -4.91
N MET A 95 -7.38 -25.07 -4.85
CA MET A 95 -6.53 -24.86 -6.02
C MET A 95 -6.64 -26.04 -6.99
N SER A 96 -6.92 -25.76 -8.25
CA SER A 96 -6.83 -26.76 -9.32
C SER A 96 -5.37 -27.21 -9.50
N GLU A 97 -5.18 -28.39 -10.13
CA GLU A 97 -3.85 -28.90 -10.43
C GLU A 97 -3.03 -27.89 -11.27
N ASN A 98 -3.68 -27.22 -12.23
CA ASN A 98 -3.02 -26.23 -13.05
C ASN A 98 -2.63 -24.98 -12.27
N GLU A 99 -3.47 -24.53 -11.34
CA GLU A 99 -3.14 -23.39 -10.47
C GLU A 99 -1.96 -23.73 -9.55
N SER A 100 -1.92 -24.95 -9.01
CA SER A 100 -0.79 -25.41 -8.20
C SER A 100 0.50 -25.46 -9.02
N ARG A 101 0.42 -25.90 -10.28
CA ARG A 101 1.58 -25.88 -11.20
C ARG A 101 2.03 -24.45 -11.51
N MET A 102 1.09 -23.52 -11.71
CA MET A 102 1.42 -22.12 -11.92
C MET A 102 2.19 -21.53 -10.76
N VAL A 103 1.76 -21.82 -9.53
CA VAL A 103 2.47 -21.38 -8.31
C VAL A 103 3.88 -21.98 -8.27
N GLU A 104 4.00 -23.26 -8.53
CA GLU A 104 5.30 -23.95 -8.56
C GLU A 104 6.22 -23.36 -9.63
N TRP A 105 5.72 -23.12 -10.83
CA TRP A 105 6.50 -22.56 -11.92
C TRP A 105 6.86 -21.09 -11.70
N ALA A 106 6.05 -20.35 -10.97
CA ALA A 106 6.31 -18.95 -10.64
C ALA A 106 7.39 -18.81 -9.56
N GLN A 107 7.68 -19.87 -8.81
CA GLN A 107 8.73 -19.84 -7.82
C GLN A 107 10.11 -19.83 -8.50
N SER A 108 10.92 -18.86 -8.14
CA SER A 108 12.28 -18.77 -8.64
C SER A 108 13.18 -19.75 -7.91
N ASN A 109 14.08 -20.41 -8.64
CA ASN A 109 15.17 -21.19 -8.06
C ASN A 109 16.36 -20.29 -7.66
N ASP A 110 16.21 -18.98 -7.81
CA ASP A 110 17.22 -18.01 -7.41
C ASP A 110 17.37 -18.01 -5.88
N SER A 111 18.60 -17.83 -5.41
CA SER A 111 18.92 -17.72 -3.98
C SER A 111 18.39 -16.43 -3.33
N GLY A 112 17.73 -15.56 -4.09
CA GLY A 112 17.25 -14.26 -3.65
C GLY A 112 18.24 -13.13 -3.87
N GLU A 113 19.42 -13.41 -4.42
CA GLU A 113 20.42 -12.37 -4.69
C GLU A 113 20.02 -11.42 -5.80
N ASN A 114 19.33 -11.94 -6.82
CA ASN A 114 18.95 -11.19 -8.00
C ASN A 114 17.44 -10.91 -8.08
N THR A 115 16.66 -11.37 -7.10
CA THR A 115 15.22 -11.24 -7.09
C THR A 115 14.72 -10.50 -5.86
N LEU A 116 13.59 -9.85 -6.00
CA LEU A 116 12.94 -9.09 -4.95
C LEU A 116 11.51 -9.59 -4.81
N PRO A 117 11.14 -10.23 -3.70
CA PRO A 117 9.79 -10.76 -3.54
C PRO A 117 8.77 -9.63 -3.40
N VAL A 118 7.68 -9.73 -4.15
CA VAL A 118 6.54 -8.80 -4.10
C VAL A 118 5.31 -9.57 -3.64
N HIS A 119 4.88 -9.28 -2.42
CA HIS A 119 3.70 -9.92 -1.82
C HIS A 119 2.44 -9.12 -2.14
N VAL A 120 1.42 -9.79 -2.64
CA VAL A 120 0.13 -9.20 -2.97
C VAL A 120 -0.88 -9.53 -1.88
N SER A 121 -1.52 -8.52 -1.31
CA SER A 121 -2.54 -8.72 -0.28
C SER A 121 -3.73 -7.76 -0.44
N TRP A 122 -4.95 -8.33 -0.42
CA TRP A 122 -6.18 -7.53 -0.42
C TRP A 122 -6.29 -6.65 0.84
N GLN A 123 -5.63 -7.02 1.93
CA GLN A 123 -5.64 -6.25 3.17
C GLN A 123 -5.04 -4.86 3.02
N LEU A 124 -4.23 -4.65 1.97
CA LEU A 124 -3.66 -3.34 1.63
C LEU A 124 -4.52 -2.54 0.63
N ASN A 125 -5.63 -3.09 0.17
CA ASN A 125 -6.52 -2.40 -0.77
C ASN A 125 -7.01 -1.07 -0.20
N GLU A 126 -7.40 -0.16 -1.09
CA GLU A 126 -8.01 1.09 -0.71
C GLU A 126 -9.30 0.86 0.11
N ARG A 127 -9.71 1.86 0.87
CA ARG A 127 -11.02 1.90 1.50
C ARG A 127 -12.09 1.59 0.44
N MET A 128 -12.95 0.64 0.74
CA MET A 128 -14.01 0.24 -0.16
C MET A 128 -15.19 1.21 -0.02
N TYR A 129 -15.55 1.87 -1.10
CA TYR A 129 -16.63 2.87 -1.08
C TYR A 129 -18.02 2.31 -1.34
N GLY A 130 -18.16 0.99 -1.49
CA GLY A 130 -19.47 0.33 -1.62
C GLY A 130 -20.27 0.86 -2.81
N ASP A 131 -21.50 1.28 -2.55
CA ASP A 131 -22.43 1.76 -3.59
C ASP A 131 -21.99 3.08 -4.24
N LEU A 132 -21.03 3.80 -3.65
CA LEU A 132 -20.51 5.02 -4.25
C LEU A 132 -19.49 4.77 -5.35
N GLN A 133 -18.94 3.57 -5.44
CA GLN A 133 -17.90 3.26 -6.43
C GLN A 133 -18.40 3.48 -7.86
N GLY A 134 -17.63 4.25 -8.64
CA GLY A 134 -17.98 4.62 -10.00
C GLY A 134 -18.83 5.89 -10.12
N LEU A 135 -19.31 6.43 -9.02
CA LEU A 135 -20.11 7.66 -9.06
C LEU A 135 -19.19 8.90 -9.11
N ASP A 136 -19.65 9.91 -9.83
CA ASP A 136 -19.00 11.22 -9.84
C ASP A 136 -19.21 11.89 -8.47
N LYS A 137 -18.14 12.45 -7.93
CA LYS A 137 -18.18 13.05 -6.59
C LYS A 137 -19.11 14.25 -6.51
N GLN A 138 -19.17 15.08 -7.56
CA GLN A 138 -20.05 16.23 -7.58
C GLN A 138 -21.51 15.80 -7.72
N GLU A 139 -21.81 14.86 -8.62
CA GLU A 139 -23.17 14.32 -8.79
C GLU A 139 -23.66 13.64 -7.51
N THR A 140 -22.76 12.99 -6.79
CA THR A 140 -23.09 12.36 -5.50
C THR A 140 -23.46 13.42 -4.46
N ARG A 141 -22.73 14.54 -4.41
CA ARG A 141 -23.06 15.67 -3.53
C ARG A 141 -24.42 16.27 -3.90
N ASP A 142 -24.69 16.39 -5.18
CA ASP A 142 -25.96 16.92 -5.67
C ASP A 142 -27.14 16.02 -5.27
N LYS A 143 -26.93 14.71 -5.27
CA LYS A 143 -27.97 13.72 -4.95
C LYS A 143 -28.21 13.55 -3.44
N TYR A 144 -27.14 13.44 -2.65
CA TYR A 144 -27.22 13.12 -1.22
C TYR A 144 -26.97 14.31 -0.30
N GLY A 145 -26.57 15.45 -0.84
CA GLY A 145 -26.20 16.64 -0.08
C GLY A 145 -24.72 16.66 0.32
N ASP A 146 -24.15 17.87 0.38
CA ASP A 146 -22.73 18.06 0.71
C ASP A 146 -22.37 17.50 2.08
N GLU A 147 -23.23 17.71 3.07
CA GLU A 147 -23.00 17.27 4.44
C GLU A 147 -22.90 15.74 4.54
N GLN A 148 -23.84 15.02 3.92
CA GLN A 148 -23.85 13.56 3.96
C GLN A 148 -22.64 12.97 3.26
N VAL A 149 -22.26 13.50 2.11
CA VAL A 149 -21.07 13.02 1.36
C VAL A 149 -19.80 13.34 2.13
N HIS A 150 -19.74 14.52 2.77
CA HIS A 150 -18.62 14.88 3.63
C HIS A 150 -18.46 13.90 4.80
N ILE A 151 -19.58 13.52 5.45
CA ILE A 151 -19.57 12.53 6.53
C ILE A 151 -19.03 11.18 6.02
N TRP A 152 -19.51 10.69 4.88
CA TRP A 152 -19.04 9.43 4.32
C TRP A 152 -17.55 9.44 3.96
N ARG A 153 -17.05 10.58 3.51
CA ARG A 153 -15.65 10.70 3.05
C ARG A 153 -14.68 11.03 4.18
N ARG A 154 -15.11 11.76 5.18
CA ARG A 154 -14.24 12.42 6.16
C ARG A 154 -14.51 12.06 7.61
N SER A 155 -15.50 11.22 7.91
CA SER A 155 -15.64 10.68 9.26
C SER A 155 -14.77 9.43 9.43
N PHE A 156 -14.41 9.14 10.67
CA PHE A 156 -13.61 7.97 10.97
C PHE A 156 -14.43 6.67 10.93
N ASP A 157 -15.67 6.71 11.42
CA ASP A 157 -16.45 5.52 11.74
C ASP A 157 -17.79 5.39 10.99
N VAL A 158 -18.14 6.35 10.12
CA VAL A 158 -19.38 6.27 9.36
C VAL A 158 -19.11 5.80 7.93
N PRO A 159 -19.49 4.55 7.58
CA PRO A 159 -19.27 4.05 6.23
C PRO A 159 -20.32 4.55 5.25
N PRO A 160 -20.00 4.65 3.95
CA PRO A 160 -20.99 4.78 2.92
C PRO A 160 -21.81 3.48 2.80
N PRO A 161 -22.97 3.51 2.09
CA PRO A 161 -23.77 2.30 1.92
C PRO A 161 -22.98 1.14 1.33
N ASN A 162 -23.00 0.00 2.01
CA ASN A 162 -22.27 -1.21 1.64
C ASN A 162 -20.74 -1.05 1.51
N GLY A 163 -20.19 -0.02 2.15
CA GLY A 163 -18.77 0.29 2.08
C GLY A 163 -18.08 0.28 3.43
N GLU A 164 -16.82 0.71 3.43
CA GLU A 164 -15.99 0.81 4.62
C GLU A 164 -15.87 2.24 5.11
N SER A 165 -15.83 2.40 6.43
CA SER A 165 -15.26 3.58 7.07
C SER A 165 -13.72 3.45 7.13
N LEU A 166 -13.03 4.51 7.52
CA LEU A 166 -11.58 4.41 7.77
C LEU A 166 -11.30 3.42 8.90
N GLU A 167 -12.15 3.36 9.93
CA GLU A 167 -12.04 2.39 11.01
C GLU A 167 -12.09 0.94 10.48
N LEU A 168 -13.01 0.64 9.57
CA LEU A 168 -13.11 -0.69 8.97
C LEU A 168 -11.91 -1.01 8.07
N THR A 169 -11.39 -0.03 7.36
CA THR A 169 -10.15 -0.18 6.59
C THR A 169 -8.99 -0.50 7.53
N ALA A 170 -8.85 0.22 8.63
CA ALA A 170 -7.82 -0.02 9.64
C ALA A 170 -7.92 -1.42 10.25
N ALA A 171 -9.13 -1.94 10.41
CA ALA A 171 -9.34 -3.28 10.97
C ALA A 171 -8.71 -4.41 10.14
N ARG A 172 -8.36 -4.17 8.89
CA ARG A 172 -7.66 -5.15 8.04
C ARG A 172 -6.22 -4.76 7.71
N THR A 173 -5.90 -3.47 7.67
CA THR A 173 -4.52 -3.02 7.38
C THR A 173 -3.60 -3.16 8.58
N ILE A 174 -4.08 -2.84 9.78
CA ILE A 174 -3.25 -2.90 11.00
C ILE A 174 -2.83 -4.34 11.31
N PRO A 175 -3.71 -5.35 11.29
CA PRO A 175 -3.27 -6.74 11.42
C PRO A 175 -2.24 -7.16 10.39
N TYR A 176 -2.37 -6.70 9.14
CA TYR A 176 -1.37 -6.99 8.11
C TYR A 176 0.00 -6.36 8.45
N LEU A 177 0.01 -5.12 8.92
CA LEU A 177 1.24 -4.47 9.39
C LEU A 177 1.89 -5.29 10.51
N GLU A 178 1.11 -5.72 11.49
CA GLU A 178 1.61 -6.42 12.67
C GLU A 178 2.02 -7.87 12.39
N GLU A 179 1.33 -8.56 11.50
CA GLU A 179 1.55 -9.98 11.24
C GLU A 179 2.47 -10.27 10.05
N SER A 180 2.53 -9.37 9.07
CA SER A 180 3.27 -9.60 7.82
C SER A 180 4.44 -8.64 7.59
N ILE A 181 4.36 -7.42 8.08
CA ILE A 181 5.39 -6.40 7.82
C ILE A 181 6.36 -6.27 9.01
N ILE A 182 5.85 -6.06 10.20
CA ILE A 182 6.71 -5.88 11.39
C ILE A 182 7.62 -7.09 11.62
N PRO A 183 7.16 -8.35 11.49
CA PRO A 183 8.07 -9.49 11.65
C PRO A 183 9.27 -9.47 10.72
N SER A 184 9.10 -8.99 9.49
CA SER A 184 10.23 -8.81 8.55
C SER A 184 11.19 -7.73 9.03
N LEU A 185 10.66 -6.60 9.51
CA LEU A 185 11.49 -5.52 10.06
C LEU A 185 12.28 -5.99 11.29
N GLU A 186 11.68 -6.83 12.12
CA GLU A 186 12.33 -7.42 13.30
C GLU A 186 13.52 -8.30 12.93
N THR A 187 13.53 -8.88 11.74
CA THR A 187 14.66 -9.66 11.24
C THR A 187 15.71 -8.81 10.50
N GLY A 188 15.52 -7.49 10.48
CA GLY A 188 16.43 -6.56 9.80
C GLY A 188 16.14 -6.39 8.31
N ARG A 189 15.03 -6.90 7.80
CA ARG A 189 14.64 -6.76 6.39
C ARG A 189 13.99 -5.40 6.15
N ASN A 190 14.40 -4.75 5.08
CA ASN A 190 13.86 -3.46 4.67
C ASN A 190 12.65 -3.68 3.76
N VAL A 191 11.55 -2.99 4.05
CA VAL A 191 10.25 -3.24 3.42
C VAL A 191 9.76 -2.02 2.66
N PHE A 192 9.31 -2.22 1.43
CA PHE A 192 8.65 -1.21 0.62
C PHE A 192 7.17 -1.60 0.43
N VAL A 193 6.26 -0.68 0.74
CA VAL A 193 4.82 -0.87 0.57
C VAL A 193 4.28 0.18 -0.40
N ALA A 194 3.71 -0.27 -1.51
CA ALA A 194 2.96 0.60 -2.41
C ALA A 194 1.47 0.29 -2.25
N ALA A 195 0.71 1.29 -1.82
CA ALA A 195 -0.70 1.10 -1.48
C ALA A 195 -1.50 2.39 -1.73
N HIS A 196 -2.49 2.67 -0.90
CA HIS A 196 -3.53 3.65 -1.17
C HIS A 196 -3.64 4.69 -0.06
N GLY A 197 -4.31 5.82 -0.37
CA GLY A 197 -4.44 6.92 0.57
C GLY A 197 -5.00 6.50 1.92
N ASN A 198 -6.11 5.78 1.94
CA ASN A 198 -6.75 5.39 3.20
C ASN A 198 -6.09 4.19 3.87
N SER A 199 -5.62 3.19 3.11
CA SER A 199 -4.89 2.08 3.71
C SER A 199 -3.60 2.58 4.37
N LEU A 200 -2.87 3.48 3.72
CA LEU A 200 -1.65 4.06 4.29
C LEU A 200 -1.96 5.00 5.47
N ARG A 201 -3.04 5.78 5.42
CA ARG A 201 -3.47 6.58 6.58
C ARG A 201 -3.64 5.72 7.82
N SER A 202 -4.28 4.58 7.69
CA SER A 202 -4.49 3.68 8.83
C SER A 202 -3.18 3.10 9.38
N ILE A 203 -2.24 2.80 8.50
CA ILE A 203 -0.91 2.32 8.89
C ILE A 203 -0.12 3.44 9.60
N VAL A 204 -0.10 4.64 9.04
CA VAL A 204 0.56 5.80 9.66
C VAL A 204 -0.07 6.13 11.01
N MET A 205 -1.41 6.06 11.11
CA MET A 205 -2.11 6.26 12.38
C MET A 205 -1.59 5.31 13.46
N LYS A 206 -1.42 4.04 13.13
CA LYS A 206 -0.90 3.04 14.07
C LYS A 206 0.55 3.32 14.43
N ILE A 207 1.39 3.61 13.46
CA ILE A 207 2.83 3.87 13.67
C ILE A 207 3.05 5.11 14.52
N GLU A 208 2.35 6.21 14.22
CA GLU A 208 2.57 7.50 14.89
C GLU A 208 1.63 7.74 16.07
N GLY A 209 0.72 6.81 16.36
CA GLY A 209 -0.22 6.96 17.46
C GLY A 209 -1.19 8.12 17.27
N LEU A 210 -1.64 8.38 16.06
CA LEU A 210 -2.52 9.50 15.76
C LEU A 210 -3.93 9.29 16.31
N SER A 211 -4.56 10.38 16.75
CA SER A 211 -5.98 10.38 17.13
C SER A 211 -6.88 10.22 15.91
N LYS A 212 -8.14 9.91 16.15
CA LYS A 212 -9.17 9.88 15.09
C LYS A 212 -9.27 11.21 14.34
N GLU A 213 -9.16 12.30 15.05
CA GLU A 213 -9.21 13.65 14.50
C GLU A 213 -7.97 13.95 13.65
N ASP A 214 -6.80 13.57 14.13
CA ASP A 214 -5.54 13.85 13.44
C ASP A 214 -5.37 13.03 12.17
N VAL A 215 -5.80 11.76 12.19
CA VAL A 215 -5.69 10.91 10.98
C VAL A 215 -6.56 11.42 9.85
N LEU A 216 -7.71 12.03 10.16
CA LEU A 216 -8.59 12.61 9.15
C LEU A 216 -7.96 13.83 8.44
N LYS A 217 -7.03 14.50 9.10
CA LYS A 217 -6.30 15.65 8.54
C LYS A 217 -5.03 15.26 7.80
N LEU A 218 -4.63 14.00 7.93
CA LEU A 218 -3.40 13.53 7.30
C LEU A 218 -3.58 13.46 5.78
N GLU A 219 -2.69 14.15 5.06
CA GLU A 219 -2.60 14.11 3.61
C GLU A 219 -1.43 13.21 3.21
N ILE A 220 -1.68 12.28 2.30
CA ILE A 220 -0.65 11.42 1.73
C ILE A 220 -0.63 11.66 0.23
N PRO A 221 0.33 12.46 -0.28
CA PRO A 221 0.43 12.76 -1.70
C PRO A 221 0.78 11.51 -2.52
N THR A 222 0.31 11.48 -3.75
CA THR A 222 0.62 10.40 -4.69
C THR A 222 2.11 10.38 -5.04
N GLY A 223 2.71 9.17 -5.06
CA GLY A 223 4.09 8.98 -5.50
C GLY A 223 5.16 9.56 -4.57
N GLN A 224 4.81 10.05 -3.39
CA GLN A 224 5.78 10.59 -2.44
C GLN A 224 6.07 9.58 -1.33
N PRO A 225 7.33 9.17 -1.15
CA PRO A 225 7.67 8.19 -0.12
C PRO A 225 7.59 8.77 1.28
N ILE A 226 7.09 7.96 2.20
CA ILE A 226 7.16 8.20 3.65
C ILE A 226 8.08 7.12 4.20
N ILE A 227 9.12 7.52 4.92
CA ILE A 227 10.17 6.59 5.35
C ILE A 227 10.23 6.57 6.88
N TYR A 228 10.13 5.37 7.44
CA TYR A 228 10.29 5.13 8.87
C TYR A 228 11.50 4.24 9.12
N GLU A 229 12.22 4.54 10.18
CA GLU A 229 13.21 3.64 10.76
C GLU A 229 12.56 2.88 11.90
N TRP A 230 12.63 1.55 11.84
CA TRP A 230 12.14 0.68 12.91
C TRP A 230 13.32 0.12 13.70
N SER A 231 13.19 0.11 15.01
CA SER A 231 14.12 -0.56 15.92
C SER A 231 13.34 -1.07 17.12
N GLU A 232 13.99 -1.84 18.00
CA GLU A 232 13.37 -2.31 19.24
C GLU A 232 12.86 -1.16 20.12
N SER A 233 13.45 0.03 19.99
CA SER A 233 13.02 1.22 20.73
C SER A 233 11.82 1.93 20.10
N GLY A 234 11.34 1.47 18.96
CA GLY A 234 10.16 2.01 18.27
C GLY A 234 10.42 2.58 16.91
N TRP A 235 9.51 3.40 16.45
CA TRP A 235 9.51 4.01 15.14
C TRP A 235 10.08 5.41 15.16
N GLN A 236 10.83 5.76 14.11
CA GLN A 236 11.29 7.12 13.89
C GLN A 236 11.08 7.50 12.43
N ARG A 237 10.34 8.57 12.17
CA ARG A 237 10.14 9.08 10.82
C ARG A 237 11.39 9.82 10.36
N ARG A 238 11.81 9.53 9.15
CA ARG A 238 12.91 10.24 8.49
C ARG A 238 12.50 11.60 7.96
#